data_5b2361a048d965889f0250f9e06a99a3
#
_entry.id   5b2361a048d965889f0250f9e06a99a3
#
_cell.length_a   1.000
_cell.length_b   1.000
_cell.length_c   1.000
_cell.angle_alpha   90.00
_cell.angle_beta   90.00
_cell.angle_gamma   90.00
#
_symmetry.space_group_name_H-M   'P 1'
#
loop_
_entity.id
_entity.type
_entity.pdbx_description
1 polymer ?
#
loop_
_entity_poly.entity_id
_entity_poly.type
_entity_poly.pdbx_seq_one_letter_code
_entity_poly.pdbx_strand_id
1 'polypeptide(L)'
;MKNILGLFLFLFSLFNLSYAATPSLNPDEKQVSIQIKEMTCQLCVYLVNKELREIEGVMSTKANFKDRVVNIVAKQSVDNQHFIDAIHKLKYTPEILNQHP
;
A
#
# COMPACT_ATOMS: atom_id res chain seq x y z
N MET A 1 4.45 53.18 11.24
CA MET A 1 3.31 52.49 10.64
C MET A 1 3.66 51.78 9.36
N LYS A 2 4.45 52.33 8.45
CA LYS A 2 4.83 51.67 7.21
C LYS A 2 5.69 50.42 7.42
N ASN A 3 6.50 50.38 8.50
CA ASN A 3 7.40 49.26 8.76
C ASN A 3 6.66 48.01 9.28
N ILE A 4 5.52 48.20 9.96
CA ILE A 4 4.74 47.12 10.48
C ILE A 4 4.02 46.36 9.37
N LEU A 5 3.55 47.09 8.34
CA LEU A 5 2.86 46.50 7.23
C LEU A 5 3.82 45.63 6.37
N GLY A 6 5.08 46.10 6.17
CA GLY A 6 6.09 45.32 5.48
C GLY A 6 6.50 44.07 6.22
N LEU A 7 6.57 44.16 7.56
CA LEU A 7 6.91 43.02 8.40
C LEU A 7 5.80 41.95 8.36
N PHE A 8 4.54 42.41 8.33
CA PHE A 8 3.39 41.51 8.25
C PHE A 8 3.32 40.74 6.93
N LEU A 9 3.62 41.43 5.84
CA LEU A 9 3.69 40.80 4.51
C LEU A 9 4.87 39.82 4.40
N PHE A 10 5.97 40.12 5.05
CA PHE A 10 7.13 39.24 5.07
C PHE A 10 6.87 37.96 5.85
N LEU A 11 6.16 38.07 6.99
CA LEU A 11 5.77 36.91 7.78
C LEU A 11 4.76 36.02 7.06
N PHE A 12 3.92 36.61 6.21
CA PHE A 12 2.94 35.85 5.46
C PHE A 12 3.57 35.02 4.33
N SER A 13 4.71 35.47 3.79
CA SER A 13 5.39 34.74 2.71
C SER A 13 6.19 33.54 3.22
N LEU A 14 6.43 33.42 4.52
CA LEU A 14 7.07 32.25 5.11
C LEU A 14 6.12 31.08 5.33
N PHE A 15 4.82 31.28 5.06
CA PHE A 15 3.80 30.26 5.29
C PHE A 15 3.52 29.42 4.04
N ASN A 16 4.41 29.48 3.03
CA ASN A 16 4.33 28.59 1.87
C ASN A 16 4.92 27.22 2.23
N LEU A 17 4.22 26.51 3.06
CA LEU A 17 4.46 25.09 3.26
C LEU A 17 3.80 24.36 2.09
N SER A 18 4.57 24.12 1.06
CA SER A 18 4.10 23.23 0.00
C SER A 18 4.05 21.82 0.55
N TYR A 19 2.85 21.38 0.85
CA TYR A 19 2.59 19.99 1.18
C TYR A 19 2.67 19.16 -0.09
N ALA A 20 3.83 18.67 -0.38
CA ALA A 20 3.97 17.61 -1.38
C ALA A 20 3.79 16.27 -0.67
N ALA A 21 2.56 16.01 -0.22
CA ALA A 21 2.22 14.73 0.36
C ALA A 21 1.73 13.80 -0.75
N THR A 22 2.63 13.35 -1.59
CA THR A 22 2.38 12.17 -2.39
C THR A 22 2.68 10.96 -1.52
N PRO A 23 1.73 10.01 -1.36
CA PRO A 23 2.05 8.74 -0.74
C PRO A 23 3.00 8.00 -1.68
N SER A 24 4.27 8.34 -1.61
CA SER A 24 5.30 7.62 -2.33
C SER A 24 5.71 6.42 -1.49
N LEU A 25 5.76 5.27 -2.12
CA LEU A 25 6.41 4.10 -1.56
C LEU A 25 7.86 4.46 -1.24
N ASN A 26 8.34 4.01 -0.10
CA ASN A 26 9.75 4.13 0.21
C ASN A 26 10.56 3.38 -0.87
N PRO A 27 11.81 3.81 -1.17
CA PRO A 27 12.60 3.19 -2.23
C PRO A 27 12.82 1.69 -2.08
N ASP A 28 12.75 1.17 -0.84
CA ASP A 28 12.91 -0.26 -0.56
C ASP A 28 11.60 -1.02 -0.41
N GLU A 29 10.49 -0.41 -0.81
CA GLU A 29 9.17 -1.05 -0.80
C GLU A 29 8.67 -1.25 -2.21
N LYS A 30 7.79 -2.24 -2.37
CA LYS A 30 7.11 -2.51 -3.63
C LYS A 30 5.62 -2.70 -3.38
N GLN A 31 4.84 -2.48 -4.43
CA GLN A 31 3.41 -2.73 -4.41
C GLN A 31 3.08 -3.84 -5.39
N VAL A 32 2.34 -4.85 -4.93
CA VAL A 32 1.94 -5.99 -5.75
C VAL A 32 0.43 -6.13 -5.67
N SER A 33 -0.23 -6.28 -6.81
CA SER A 33 -1.66 -6.55 -6.91
C SER A 33 -1.88 -7.96 -7.38
N ILE A 34 -2.64 -8.74 -6.62
CA ILE A 34 -2.89 -10.16 -6.92
C ILE A 34 -4.39 -10.38 -6.99
N GLN A 35 -4.85 -11.00 -8.09
CA GLN A 35 -6.23 -11.41 -8.22
C GLN A 35 -6.41 -12.80 -7.63
N ILE A 36 -7.49 -12.99 -6.86
CA ILE A 36 -7.82 -14.26 -6.22
C ILE A 36 -9.28 -14.57 -6.51
N LYS A 37 -9.52 -15.49 -7.44
CA LYS A 37 -10.88 -15.80 -7.93
C LYS A 37 -11.81 -16.29 -6.84
N GLU A 38 -11.28 -17.01 -5.86
CA GLU A 38 -12.07 -17.62 -4.77
C GLU A 38 -12.41 -16.63 -3.66
N MET A 39 -11.86 -15.41 -3.70
CA MET A 39 -12.09 -14.40 -2.67
C MET A 39 -13.42 -13.69 -2.90
N THR A 40 -14.54 -14.38 -2.60
CA THR A 40 -15.90 -13.91 -2.89
C THR A 40 -16.70 -13.54 -1.65
N CYS A 41 -16.10 -13.57 -0.48
CA CYS A 41 -16.79 -13.31 0.79
C CYS A 41 -15.90 -12.52 1.74
N GLN A 42 -16.50 -11.93 2.77
CA GLN A 42 -15.74 -11.15 3.76
C GLN A 42 -14.78 -12.00 4.57
N LEU A 43 -15.17 -13.23 4.88
CA LEU A 43 -14.27 -14.16 5.56
C LEU A 43 -13.07 -14.50 4.69
N CYS A 44 -13.27 -14.64 3.38
CA CYS A 44 -12.19 -14.87 2.43
C CYS A 44 -11.19 -13.70 2.44
N VAL A 45 -11.70 -12.47 2.45
CA VAL A 45 -10.88 -11.25 2.55
C VAL A 45 -10.06 -11.26 3.83
N TYR A 46 -10.69 -11.59 4.95
CA TYR A 46 -10.02 -11.66 6.24
C TYR A 46 -8.86 -12.66 6.22
N LEU A 47 -9.12 -13.86 5.70
CA LEU A 47 -8.11 -14.93 5.66
C LEU A 47 -6.92 -14.55 4.78
N VAL A 48 -7.18 -13.93 3.62
CA VAL A 48 -6.12 -13.48 2.71
C VAL A 48 -5.27 -12.41 3.39
N ASN A 49 -5.89 -11.39 3.97
CA ASN A 49 -5.16 -10.36 4.69
C ASN A 49 -4.33 -10.95 5.82
N LYS A 50 -4.89 -11.87 6.58
CA LYS A 50 -4.21 -12.49 7.71
C LYS A 50 -2.97 -13.26 7.26
N GLU A 51 -3.12 -14.15 6.28
CA GLU A 51 -2.00 -14.96 5.80
C GLU A 51 -0.87 -14.10 5.22
N LEU A 52 -1.22 -13.07 4.46
CA LEU A 52 -0.22 -12.20 3.86
C LEU A 52 0.51 -11.35 4.91
N ARG A 53 -0.20 -10.89 5.94
CA ARG A 53 0.40 -10.08 7.00
C ARG A 53 1.34 -10.87 7.91
N GLU A 54 1.27 -12.18 7.91
CA GLU A 54 2.19 -13.03 8.65
C GLU A 54 3.56 -13.14 7.97
N ILE A 55 3.66 -12.74 6.72
CA ILE A 55 4.93 -12.76 5.99
C ILE A 55 5.81 -11.61 6.48
N GLU A 56 7.04 -11.92 6.89
CA GLU A 56 7.99 -10.91 7.30
C GLU A 56 8.32 -9.98 6.14
N GLY A 57 8.26 -8.67 6.38
CA GLY A 57 8.51 -7.66 5.38
C GLY A 57 7.25 -7.12 4.71
N VAL A 58 6.08 -7.70 4.96
CA VAL A 58 4.80 -7.15 4.48
C VAL A 58 4.41 -5.98 5.38
N MET A 59 4.21 -4.82 4.77
CA MET A 59 3.88 -3.59 5.48
C MET A 59 2.37 -3.38 5.59
N SER A 60 1.63 -3.66 4.52
CA SER A 60 0.18 -3.54 4.51
C SER A 60 -0.45 -4.43 3.45
N THR A 61 -1.71 -4.79 3.67
CA THR A 61 -2.50 -5.53 2.70
C THR A 61 -3.92 -4.97 2.67
N LYS A 62 -4.48 -4.87 1.48
CA LYS A 62 -5.88 -4.48 1.28
C LYS A 62 -6.52 -5.46 0.29
N ALA A 63 -7.31 -6.37 0.80
CA ALA A 63 -8.08 -7.30 -0.02
C ALA A 63 -9.52 -6.79 -0.17
N ASN A 64 -10.08 -6.96 -1.36
CA ASN A 64 -11.43 -6.54 -1.69
C ASN A 64 -12.14 -7.67 -2.43
N PHE A 65 -13.31 -8.08 -1.95
CA PHE A 65 -14.05 -9.17 -2.59
C PHE A 65 -14.88 -8.72 -3.81
N LYS A 66 -15.06 -7.42 -4.00
CA LYS A 66 -15.81 -6.91 -5.18
C LYS A 66 -15.04 -7.14 -6.47
N ASP A 67 -13.78 -6.78 -6.49
CA ASP A 67 -12.90 -7.00 -7.63
C ASP A 67 -12.00 -8.24 -7.45
N ARG A 68 -12.02 -8.84 -6.27
CA ARG A 68 -11.24 -10.03 -5.90
C ARG A 68 -9.74 -9.80 -6.03
N VAL A 69 -9.32 -8.61 -5.68
CA VAL A 69 -7.91 -8.21 -5.76
C VAL A 69 -7.41 -7.87 -4.36
N VAL A 70 -6.18 -8.27 -4.06
CA VAL A 70 -5.47 -7.81 -2.87
C VAL A 70 -4.28 -6.98 -3.31
N ASN A 71 -4.14 -5.80 -2.70
CA ASN A 71 -2.98 -4.92 -2.89
C ASN A 71 -2.06 -5.08 -1.69
N ILE A 72 -0.80 -5.40 -1.97
CA ILE A 72 0.21 -5.69 -0.96
C ILE A 72 1.32 -4.66 -1.07
N VAL A 73 1.68 -4.04 0.05
CA VAL A 73 2.88 -3.23 0.16
C VAL A 73 3.87 -3.99 1.03
N ALA A 74 5.05 -4.26 0.49
CA ALA A 74 6.08 -5.06 1.17
C ALA A 74 7.46 -4.54 0.80
N LYS A 75 8.46 -4.94 1.59
CA LYS A 75 9.85 -4.65 1.26
C LYS A 75 10.22 -5.34 -0.05
N GLN A 76 11.08 -4.70 -0.85
CA GLN A 76 11.49 -5.26 -2.14
C GLN A 76 12.22 -6.59 -2.00
N SER A 77 12.84 -6.83 -0.86
CA SER A 77 13.52 -8.09 -0.57
C SER A 77 12.59 -9.29 -0.43
N VAL A 78 11.28 -9.05 -0.24
CA VAL A 78 10.29 -10.14 -0.13
C VAL A 78 9.99 -10.66 -1.53
N ASP A 79 10.25 -11.95 -1.76
CA ASP A 79 9.95 -12.59 -3.03
C ASP A 79 8.43 -12.75 -3.19
N ASN A 80 7.93 -12.50 -4.40
CA ASN A 80 6.50 -12.68 -4.70
C ASN A 80 6.04 -14.12 -4.48
N GLN A 81 6.95 -15.07 -4.53
CA GLN A 81 6.63 -16.48 -4.26
C GLN A 81 6.08 -16.67 -2.84
N HIS A 82 6.50 -15.86 -1.89
CA HIS A 82 5.96 -15.90 -0.53
C HIS A 82 4.48 -15.53 -0.49
N PHE A 83 4.06 -14.57 -1.31
CA PHE A 83 2.65 -14.20 -1.44
C PHE A 83 1.84 -15.32 -2.08
N ILE A 84 2.38 -15.90 -3.13
CA ILE A 84 1.73 -17.01 -3.86
C ILE A 84 1.56 -18.21 -2.92
N ASP A 85 2.58 -18.57 -2.18
CA ASP A 85 2.55 -19.70 -1.26
C ASP A 85 1.52 -19.47 -0.14
N ALA A 86 1.46 -18.26 0.40
CA ALA A 86 0.49 -17.91 1.44
C ALA A 86 -0.95 -18.07 0.94
N ILE A 87 -1.22 -17.65 -0.29
CA ILE A 87 -2.54 -17.76 -0.90
C ILE A 87 -2.87 -19.22 -1.21
N HIS A 88 -1.89 -19.99 -1.67
CA HIS A 88 -2.06 -21.43 -1.90
C HIS A 88 -2.37 -22.20 -0.61
N LYS A 89 -1.87 -21.74 0.54
CA LYS A 89 -2.21 -22.34 1.83
C LYS A 89 -3.72 -22.29 2.09
N LEU A 90 -4.39 -21.28 1.60
CA LEU A 90 -5.83 -21.12 1.69
C LEU A 90 -6.57 -21.92 0.61
N LYS A 91 -5.84 -22.62 -0.26
CA LYS A 91 -6.35 -23.35 -1.42
C LYS A 91 -7.01 -22.43 -2.44
N TYR A 92 -6.51 -21.19 -2.54
CA TYR A 92 -6.93 -20.20 -3.52
C TYR A 92 -5.90 -20.13 -4.65
N THR A 93 -6.33 -19.55 -5.77
CA THR A 93 -5.51 -19.43 -6.98
C THR A 93 -5.09 -17.98 -7.18
N PRO A 94 -3.82 -17.62 -6.92
CA PRO A 94 -3.35 -16.25 -7.10
C PRO A 94 -2.92 -15.99 -8.54
N GLU A 95 -3.19 -14.78 -9.03
CA GLU A 95 -2.71 -14.28 -10.29
C GLU A 95 -2.14 -12.87 -10.08
N ILE A 96 -0.86 -12.69 -10.34
CA ILE A 96 -0.22 -11.38 -10.19
C ILE A 96 -0.64 -10.49 -11.35
N LEU A 97 -1.30 -9.38 -11.04
CA LEU A 97 -1.77 -8.42 -12.04
C LEU A 97 -0.72 -7.36 -12.33
N ASN A 98 -0.20 -6.72 -11.27
CA ASN A 98 0.74 -5.61 -11.38
C ASN A 98 1.77 -5.69 -10.27
N GLN A 99 2.98 -5.20 -10.57
CA GLN A 99 4.03 -5.03 -9.60
C GLN A 99 4.71 -3.70 -9.87
N HIS A 100 4.79 -2.87 -8.84
CA HIS A 100 5.51 -1.61 -8.91
C HIS A 100 6.64 -1.63 -7.88
N PRO A 101 7.87 -1.36 -8.33
CA PRO A 101 9.01 -1.26 -7.43
C PRO A 101 8.95 -0.02 -6.57
#